data_4808a52609bd338375e88d8b31355198
#
_entry.id   4808a52609bd338375e88d8b31355198
#
_cell.length_a   1.000
_cell.length_b   1.000
_cell.length_c   1.000
_cell.angle_alpha   90.00
_cell.angle_beta   90.00
_cell.angle_gamma   90.00
#
_symmetry.space_group_name_H-M   'P 1'
#
loop_
_entity.id
_entity.type
_entity.pdbx_description
1 polymer ?
#
loop_
_entity_poly.entity_id
_entity_poly.type
_entity_poly.pdbx_seq_one_letter_code
_entity_poly.pdbx_strand_id
1 'polypeptide(L)'
;MKKIILLLQSLLLAAGLMAALANSAHAASDADSNTLNPPKPNLTFMARFSVDLVAPIWELGKTSDLGKRRIIPITGGNFKGPLINGEILNNGADWQTVTADGLAIIDTRYLLKMDDGELVYLQTRGVRYGPPEVMAEVAKGKPVDPSKYYFRLYMNFETASKKYDWLNRAMGVGYAMRLGNAVVYDAYLLN
;
A
#
# COMPACT_ATOMS: atom_id res chain seq x y z
N MET A 1 14.71 -19.18 70.67
CA MET A 1 14.04 -17.91 70.21
C MET A 1 14.97 -17.00 69.42
N LYS A 2 16.21 -16.68 69.85
CA LYS A 2 17.12 -15.78 69.10
C LYS A 2 17.51 -16.28 67.69
N LYS A 3 17.67 -17.59 67.43
CA LYS A 3 18.01 -18.13 66.11
C LYS A 3 16.89 -18.08 65.05
N ILE A 4 15.62 -18.10 65.49
CA ILE A 4 14.46 -18.05 64.60
C ILE A 4 14.21 -16.58 64.16
N ILE A 5 14.50 -15.62 65.00
CA ILE A 5 14.37 -14.19 64.65
C ILE A 5 15.44 -13.77 63.60
N LEU A 6 16.66 -14.30 63.72
CA LEU A 6 17.69 -14.01 62.71
C LEU A 6 17.37 -14.59 61.32
N LEU A 7 16.74 -15.81 61.23
CA LEU A 7 16.35 -16.41 59.96
C LEU A 7 15.19 -15.61 59.26
N LEU A 8 14.24 -15.11 60.04
CA LEU A 8 13.14 -14.30 59.49
C LEU A 8 13.60 -12.94 59.01
N GLN A 9 14.58 -12.32 59.65
CA GLN A 9 15.16 -11.06 59.20
C GLN A 9 15.96 -11.21 57.88
N SER A 10 16.69 -12.31 57.70
CA SER A 10 17.44 -12.56 56.47
C SER A 10 16.51 -12.89 55.28
N LEU A 11 15.35 -13.54 55.51
CA LEU A 11 14.38 -13.82 54.44
C LEU A 11 13.66 -12.54 53.97
N LEU A 12 13.35 -11.61 54.90
CA LEU A 12 12.72 -10.33 54.55
C LEU A 12 13.67 -9.40 53.78
N LEU A 13 14.97 -9.41 54.08
CA LEU A 13 15.97 -8.64 53.33
C LEU A 13 16.15 -9.18 51.88
N ALA A 14 16.15 -10.50 51.70
CA ALA A 14 16.28 -11.11 50.39
C ALA A 14 15.06 -10.86 49.50
N ALA A 15 13.84 -10.90 50.07
CA ALA A 15 12.61 -10.59 49.33
C ALA A 15 12.52 -9.12 48.91
N GLY A 16 12.97 -8.18 49.76
CA GLY A 16 13.03 -6.77 49.42
C GLY A 16 14.04 -6.44 48.32
N LEU A 17 15.16 -7.13 48.26
CA LEU A 17 16.19 -6.92 47.23
C LEU A 17 15.74 -7.46 45.84
N MET A 18 15.04 -8.61 45.82
CA MET A 18 14.47 -9.16 44.56
C MET A 18 13.33 -8.29 44.01
N ALA A 19 12.49 -7.70 44.83
CA ALA A 19 11.45 -6.77 44.39
C ALA A 19 12.01 -5.45 43.84
N ALA A 20 13.10 -4.94 44.40
CA ALA A 20 13.76 -3.73 43.92
C ALA A 20 14.46 -3.94 42.59
N LEU A 21 15.05 -5.14 42.34
CA LEU A 21 15.68 -5.51 41.08
C LEU A 21 14.65 -5.75 39.95
N ALA A 22 13.48 -6.33 40.27
CA ALA A 22 12.40 -6.53 39.30
C ALA A 22 11.77 -5.20 38.85
N ASN A 23 11.59 -4.24 39.77
CA ASN A 23 11.07 -2.92 39.43
C ASN A 23 12.08 -2.06 38.61
N SER A 24 13.37 -2.20 38.86
CA SER A 24 14.39 -1.49 38.06
C SER A 24 14.53 -2.06 36.64
N ALA A 25 14.33 -3.37 36.46
CA ALA A 25 14.34 -3.97 35.12
C ALA A 25 13.11 -3.58 34.29
N HIS A 26 11.92 -3.42 34.91
CA HIS A 26 10.72 -2.94 34.21
C HIS A 26 10.79 -1.47 33.87
N ALA A 27 11.33 -0.63 34.76
CA ALA A 27 11.50 0.80 34.51
C ALA A 27 12.55 1.11 33.40
N ALA A 28 13.56 0.27 33.26
CA ALA A 28 14.57 0.42 32.20
C ALA A 28 14.04 0.03 30.81
N SER A 29 13.09 -0.92 30.69
CA SER A 29 12.50 -1.30 29.41
C SER A 29 11.48 -0.26 28.89
N ASP A 30 10.74 0.40 29.78
CA ASP A 30 9.74 1.41 29.40
C ASP A 30 10.35 2.78 29.07
N ALA A 31 11.52 3.10 29.64
CA ALA A 31 12.20 4.37 29.35
C ALA A 31 12.85 4.39 27.94
N ASP A 32 13.28 3.24 27.44
CA ASP A 32 14.01 3.15 26.16
C ASP A 32 13.08 3.14 24.96
N SER A 33 11.86 2.61 25.06
CA SER A 33 10.87 2.58 23.99
C SER A 33 10.24 3.94 23.68
N ASN A 34 10.23 4.88 24.63
CA ASN A 34 9.62 6.21 24.49
C ASN A 34 10.56 7.27 23.90
N THR A 35 11.84 6.95 23.70
CA THR A 35 12.83 7.88 23.13
C THR A 35 13.10 7.66 21.64
N LEU A 36 12.71 6.51 21.10
CA LEU A 36 12.89 6.17 19.68
C LEU A 36 11.66 6.64 18.88
N ASN A 37 11.91 7.50 17.91
CA ASN A 37 10.89 7.93 16.97
C ASN A 37 11.15 7.32 15.59
N PRO A 38 10.16 6.67 14.95
CA PRO A 38 10.33 6.23 13.56
C PRO A 38 10.58 7.44 12.66
N PRO A 39 11.36 7.28 11.58
CA PRO A 39 11.59 8.36 10.62
C PRO A 39 10.27 8.80 10.01
N LYS A 40 10.13 10.08 9.69
CA LYS A 40 8.97 10.59 8.96
C LYS A 40 9.01 10.06 7.54
N PRO A 41 7.86 9.61 6.98
CA PRO A 41 7.80 9.15 5.61
C PRO A 41 8.14 10.29 4.64
N ASN A 42 8.84 9.96 3.56
CA ASN A 42 9.17 10.85 2.46
C ASN A 42 8.77 10.19 1.13
N LEU A 43 8.42 11.00 0.13
CA LEU A 43 8.00 10.54 -1.19
C LEU A 43 8.97 11.04 -2.25
N THR A 44 9.52 10.10 -3.03
CA THR A 44 10.33 10.42 -4.20
C THR A 44 9.56 10.10 -5.48
N PHE A 45 9.33 11.08 -6.34
CA PHE A 45 8.63 10.85 -7.62
C PHE A 45 9.39 9.84 -8.47
N MET A 46 8.68 8.78 -8.90
CA MET A 46 9.24 7.68 -9.67
C MET A 46 8.95 7.82 -11.16
N ALA A 47 7.68 7.88 -11.51
CA ALA A 47 7.19 8.00 -12.87
C ALA A 47 5.69 8.33 -12.90
N ARG A 48 5.22 8.90 -14.02
CA ARG A 48 3.79 8.96 -14.37
C ARG A 48 3.44 7.75 -15.21
N PHE A 49 2.38 7.06 -14.83
CA PHE A 49 1.80 5.93 -15.51
C PHE A 49 0.53 6.36 -16.25
N SER A 50 0.37 5.92 -17.49
CA SER A 50 -0.87 5.97 -18.25
C SER A 50 -1.26 4.53 -18.58
N VAL A 51 -2.30 4.02 -17.94
CA VAL A 51 -2.75 2.63 -18.03
C VAL A 51 -4.00 2.59 -18.90
N ASP A 52 -3.89 1.98 -20.07
CA ASP A 52 -4.98 1.88 -21.03
C ASP A 52 -5.96 0.78 -20.63
N LEU A 53 -7.23 1.11 -20.68
CA LEU A 53 -8.33 0.22 -20.34
C LEU A 53 -9.26 0.07 -21.53
N VAL A 54 -9.80 -1.12 -21.73
CA VAL A 54 -10.72 -1.37 -22.84
C VAL A 54 -12.01 -2.06 -22.37
N ALA A 55 -13.09 -1.78 -23.08
CA ALA A 55 -14.33 -2.56 -22.98
C ALA A 55 -14.18 -3.91 -23.73
N PRO A 56 -14.94 -4.97 -23.34
CA PRO A 56 -15.95 -4.93 -22.31
C PRO A 56 -15.39 -5.03 -20.90
N ILE A 57 -16.06 -4.36 -19.95
CA ILE A 57 -15.87 -4.64 -18.53
C ILE A 57 -16.69 -5.88 -18.21
N TRP A 58 -16.06 -6.87 -17.58
CA TRP A 58 -16.73 -8.10 -17.17
C TRP A 58 -17.37 -7.90 -15.79
N GLU A 59 -18.69 -7.81 -15.74
CA GLU A 59 -19.41 -7.64 -14.49
C GLU A 59 -19.99 -8.97 -14.00
N LEU A 60 -19.48 -9.48 -12.88
CA LEU A 60 -19.91 -10.74 -12.26
C LEU A 60 -21.09 -10.52 -11.29
N GLY A 61 -21.44 -9.28 -10.98
CA GLY A 61 -22.46 -8.95 -9.98
C GLY A 61 -21.97 -9.13 -8.54
N LYS A 62 -22.92 -9.30 -7.60
CA LYS A 62 -22.61 -9.49 -6.18
C LYS A 62 -22.04 -10.90 -5.93
N THR A 63 -20.74 -11.03 -5.80
CA THR A 63 -20.05 -12.31 -5.56
C THR A 63 -19.76 -12.57 -4.09
N SER A 64 -19.91 -11.56 -3.22
CA SER A 64 -19.70 -11.65 -1.77
C SER A 64 -20.47 -10.54 -1.06
N ASP A 65 -20.50 -10.58 0.27
CA ASP A 65 -21.09 -9.49 1.06
C ASP A 65 -20.31 -8.19 0.98
N LEU A 66 -19.05 -8.23 0.56
CA LEU A 66 -18.24 -7.04 0.33
C LEU A 66 -18.78 -6.18 -0.82
N GLY A 67 -19.28 -6.78 -1.91
CA GLY A 67 -19.83 -6.00 -3.02
C GLY A 67 -19.92 -6.73 -4.35
N LYS A 68 -20.03 -5.94 -5.42
CA LYS A 68 -20.07 -6.40 -6.81
C LYS A 68 -18.65 -6.52 -7.37
N ARG A 69 -18.34 -7.69 -7.96
CA ARG A 69 -17.07 -7.94 -8.65
C ARG A 69 -17.19 -7.55 -10.12
N ARG A 70 -16.16 -6.85 -10.60
CA ARG A 70 -15.97 -6.64 -12.04
C ARG A 70 -14.49 -6.75 -12.40
N ILE A 71 -14.21 -7.14 -13.64
CA ILE A 71 -12.86 -7.26 -14.17
C ILE A 71 -12.73 -6.27 -15.32
N ILE A 72 -11.73 -5.41 -15.23
CA ILE A 72 -11.47 -4.35 -16.21
C ILE A 72 -10.14 -4.68 -16.87
N PRO A 73 -10.11 -5.12 -18.15
CA PRO A 73 -8.87 -5.45 -18.85
C PRO A 73 -7.93 -4.23 -18.95
N ILE A 74 -6.65 -4.46 -18.73
CA ILE A 74 -5.55 -3.55 -19.01
C ILE A 74 -4.93 -3.99 -20.33
N THR A 75 -4.94 -3.10 -21.31
CA THR A 75 -4.56 -3.43 -22.70
C THR A 75 -3.24 -2.84 -23.12
N GLY A 76 -2.61 -2.08 -22.26
CA GLY A 76 -1.34 -1.44 -22.52
C GLY A 76 -1.17 -0.15 -21.79
N GLY A 77 -0.32 0.71 -22.36
CA GLY A 77 0.00 2.02 -21.83
C GLY A 77 1.50 2.25 -21.73
N ASN A 78 1.86 3.28 -21.01
CA ASN A 78 3.26 3.64 -20.81
C ASN A 78 3.49 4.23 -19.42
N PHE A 79 4.76 4.30 -19.04
CA PHE A 79 5.19 5.03 -17.85
C PHE A 79 6.49 5.76 -18.14
N LYS A 80 6.60 7.00 -17.60
CA LYS A 80 7.77 7.85 -17.83
C LYS A 80 8.07 8.69 -16.60
N GLY A 81 9.34 8.69 -16.20
CA GLY A 81 9.82 9.46 -15.05
C GLY A 81 11.32 9.40 -14.84
N PRO A 82 11.82 10.01 -13.78
CA PRO A 82 13.24 10.05 -13.50
C PRO A 82 13.85 8.72 -13.09
N LEU A 83 13.06 7.77 -12.54
CA LEU A 83 13.60 6.52 -12.03
C LEU A 83 13.35 5.33 -12.95
N ILE A 84 12.20 5.29 -13.64
CA ILE A 84 11.82 4.20 -14.55
C ILE A 84 11.04 4.71 -15.74
N ASN A 85 11.23 4.05 -16.89
CA ASN A 85 10.54 4.33 -18.15
C ASN A 85 10.25 3.03 -18.90
N GLY A 86 9.17 3.01 -19.66
CA GLY A 86 8.82 1.84 -20.47
C GLY A 86 7.35 1.77 -20.87
N GLU A 87 6.93 0.58 -21.26
CA GLU A 87 5.57 0.26 -21.69
C GLU A 87 4.87 -0.71 -20.74
N ILE A 88 3.55 -0.61 -20.68
CA ILE A 88 2.66 -1.53 -19.97
C ILE A 88 2.21 -2.58 -20.96
N LEU A 89 2.35 -3.86 -20.62
CA LEU A 89 1.98 -4.94 -21.53
C LEU A 89 0.48 -5.26 -21.43
N ASN A 90 -0.07 -5.74 -22.56
CA ASN A 90 -1.47 -6.21 -22.65
C ASN A 90 -1.62 -7.61 -22.05
N ASN A 91 -1.55 -7.72 -20.72
CA ASN A 91 -1.64 -9.01 -20.03
C ASN A 91 -2.24 -8.92 -18.62
N GLY A 92 -2.91 -7.83 -18.29
CA GLY A 92 -3.40 -7.57 -16.95
C GLY A 92 -4.86 -7.16 -16.87
N ALA A 93 -5.32 -6.96 -15.65
CA ALA A 93 -6.64 -6.44 -15.36
C ALA A 93 -6.70 -5.79 -13.97
N ASP A 94 -7.77 -5.04 -13.73
CA ASP A 94 -8.24 -4.66 -12.40
C ASP A 94 -9.37 -5.59 -11.98
N TRP A 95 -9.12 -6.44 -10.98
CA TRP A 95 -10.11 -7.31 -10.34
C TRP A 95 -10.86 -6.55 -9.27
N GLN A 96 -11.56 -5.52 -9.69
CA GLN A 96 -12.19 -4.52 -8.86
C GLN A 96 -13.41 -5.06 -8.12
N THR A 97 -13.58 -4.67 -6.84
CA THR A 97 -14.84 -4.82 -6.11
C THR A 97 -15.44 -3.45 -5.84
N VAL A 98 -16.75 -3.31 -6.07
CA VAL A 98 -17.50 -2.08 -5.75
C VAL A 98 -18.49 -2.40 -4.64
N THR A 99 -18.33 -1.75 -3.50
CA THR A 99 -19.21 -1.90 -2.34
C THR A 99 -20.56 -1.23 -2.56
N ALA A 100 -21.51 -1.48 -1.67
CA ALA A 100 -22.87 -0.93 -1.79
C ALA A 100 -22.93 0.61 -1.70
N ASP A 101 -21.99 1.21 -0.96
CA ASP A 101 -21.83 2.66 -0.81
C ASP A 101 -20.95 3.31 -1.91
N GLY A 102 -20.53 2.52 -2.91
CA GLY A 102 -19.80 3.02 -4.08
C GLY A 102 -18.29 3.08 -3.94
N LEU A 103 -17.71 2.60 -2.83
CA LEU A 103 -16.25 2.46 -2.72
C LEU A 103 -15.76 1.43 -3.74
N ALA A 104 -14.85 1.81 -4.62
CA ALA A 104 -14.16 0.91 -5.51
C ALA A 104 -12.85 0.45 -4.86
N ILE A 105 -12.74 -0.85 -4.60
CA ILE A 105 -11.52 -1.52 -4.12
C ILE A 105 -10.76 -2.01 -5.34
N ILE A 106 -9.57 -1.48 -5.54
CA ILE A 106 -8.69 -1.73 -6.68
C ILE A 106 -7.76 -2.89 -6.34
N ASP A 107 -7.60 -3.82 -7.27
CA ASP A 107 -6.62 -4.91 -7.19
C ASP A 107 -6.17 -5.26 -8.60
N THR A 108 -5.09 -4.63 -9.08
CA THR A 108 -4.58 -4.85 -10.44
C THR A 108 -3.31 -5.69 -10.42
N ARG A 109 -3.07 -6.40 -11.51
CA ARG A 109 -1.80 -7.08 -11.80
C ARG A 109 -1.51 -6.95 -13.28
N TYR A 110 -0.27 -6.57 -13.63
CA TYR A 110 0.18 -6.46 -15.01
C TYR A 110 1.70 -6.41 -15.10
N LEU A 111 2.24 -6.60 -16.29
CA LEU A 111 3.67 -6.52 -16.56
C LEU A 111 4.05 -5.16 -17.14
N LEU A 112 5.19 -4.69 -16.69
CA LEU A 112 5.94 -3.58 -17.23
C LEU A 112 7.09 -4.14 -18.06
N LYS A 113 7.34 -3.56 -19.21
CA LYS A 113 8.56 -3.77 -19.98
C LYS A 113 9.33 -2.47 -19.99
N MET A 114 10.48 -2.48 -19.38
CA MET A 114 11.38 -1.33 -19.29
C MET A 114 11.95 -0.98 -20.66
N ASP A 115 12.46 0.24 -20.86
CA ASP A 115 13.06 0.68 -22.14
C ASP A 115 14.22 -0.20 -22.60
N ASP A 116 14.90 -0.91 -21.69
CA ASP A 116 15.97 -1.85 -21.98
C ASP A 116 15.49 -3.30 -22.18
N GLY A 117 14.17 -3.52 -22.16
CA GLY A 117 13.54 -4.83 -22.38
C GLY A 117 13.35 -5.68 -21.11
N GLU A 118 13.87 -5.27 -19.98
CA GLU A 118 13.68 -5.97 -18.71
C GLU A 118 12.21 -5.97 -18.26
N LEU A 119 11.78 -7.07 -17.64
CA LEU A 119 10.41 -7.23 -17.19
C LEU A 119 10.28 -6.98 -15.68
N VAL A 120 9.23 -6.27 -15.30
CA VAL A 120 8.82 -6.07 -13.92
C VAL A 120 7.34 -6.38 -13.78
N TYR A 121 7.01 -7.30 -12.87
CA TYR A 121 5.62 -7.50 -12.44
C TYR A 121 5.23 -6.38 -11.50
N LEU A 122 4.05 -5.82 -11.71
CA LEU A 122 3.47 -4.80 -10.86
C LEU A 122 2.09 -5.22 -10.37
N GLN A 123 1.91 -5.17 -9.05
CA GLN A 123 0.60 -5.20 -8.41
C GLN A 123 0.30 -3.83 -7.82
N THR A 124 -0.87 -3.26 -8.16
CA THR A 124 -1.39 -2.09 -7.46
C THR A 124 -2.68 -2.43 -6.73
N ARG A 125 -2.78 -1.99 -5.49
CA ARG A 125 -4.00 -2.08 -4.69
C ARG A 125 -4.34 -0.71 -4.14
N GLY A 126 -5.63 -0.49 -3.86
CA GLY A 126 -6.04 0.80 -3.32
C GLY A 126 -7.53 1.00 -3.34
N VAL A 127 -7.93 2.26 -3.22
CA VAL A 127 -9.35 2.62 -3.15
C VAL A 127 -9.64 3.88 -3.97
N ARG A 128 -10.86 3.91 -4.53
CA ARG A 128 -11.42 5.10 -5.15
C ARG A 128 -12.83 5.34 -4.62
N TYR A 129 -13.07 6.55 -4.11
CA TYR A 129 -14.38 6.98 -3.62
C TYR A 129 -14.49 8.50 -3.66
N GLY A 130 -15.70 9.01 -3.55
CA GLY A 130 -16.00 10.45 -3.50
C GLY A 130 -17.49 10.69 -3.38
N PRO A 131 -17.94 11.94 -3.46
CA PRO A 131 -19.36 12.27 -3.48
C PRO A 131 -20.09 11.50 -4.59
N PRO A 132 -21.31 10.98 -4.35
CA PRO A 132 -22.01 10.13 -5.32
C PRO A 132 -22.19 10.79 -6.70
N GLU A 133 -22.49 12.07 -6.76
CA GLU A 133 -22.65 12.84 -8.00
C GLU A 133 -21.31 12.94 -8.78
N VAL A 134 -20.20 13.11 -8.09
CA VAL A 134 -18.85 13.13 -8.69
C VAL A 134 -18.52 11.75 -9.25
N MET A 135 -18.78 10.70 -8.46
CA MET A 135 -18.48 9.32 -8.88
C MET A 135 -19.37 8.87 -10.03
N ALA A 136 -20.60 9.37 -10.16
CA ALA A 136 -21.46 9.12 -11.30
C ALA A 136 -20.90 9.71 -12.60
N GLU A 137 -20.29 10.89 -12.57
CA GLU A 137 -19.64 11.50 -13.75
C GLU A 137 -18.33 10.75 -14.11
N VAL A 138 -17.55 10.35 -13.11
CA VAL A 138 -16.37 9.48 -13.30
C VAL A 138 -16.76 8.15 -13.97
N ALA A 139 -17.86 7.55 -13.54
CA ALA A 139 -18.36 6.28 -14.10
C ALA A 139 -18.80 6.42 -15.57
N LYS A 140 -19.29 7.60 -15.99
CA LYS A 140 -19.62 7.92 -17.39
C LYS A 140 -18.38 8.20 -18.26
N GLY A 141 -17.17 8.14 -17.68
CA GLY A 141 -15.92 8.43 -18.40
C GLY A 141 -15.67 9.92 -18.66
N LYS A 142 -16.42 10.81 -18.03
CA LYS A 142 -16.19 12.24 -18.16
C LYS A 142 -14.91 12.67 -17.47
N PRO A 143 -14.22 13.69 -17.99
CA PRO A 143 -13.08 14.29 -17.30
C PRO A 143 -13.58 15.00 -16.03
N VAL A 144 -13.21 14.47 -14.88
CA VAL A 144 -13.52 15.03 -13.56
C VAL A 144 -12.22 15.43 -12.88
N ASP A 145 -12.19 16.63 -12.30
CA ASP A 145 -11.06 17.09 -11.52
C ASP A 145 -10.70 16.08 -10.41
N PRO A 146 -9.48 15.51 -10.41
CA PRO A 146 -9.07 14.48 -9.45
C PRO A 146 -9.04 14.96 -7.99
N SER A 147 -9.05 16.27 -7.74
CA SER A 147 -9.16 16.82 -6.39
C SER A 147 -10.55 16.61 -5.76
N LYS A 148 -11.59 16.34 -6.59
CA LYS A 148 -12.98 16.15 -6.14
C LYS A 148 -13.28 14.75 -5.62
N TYR A 149 -12.35 13.80 -5.76
CA TYR A 149 -12.51 12.43 -5.28
C TYR A 149 -11.18 11.85 -4.81
N TYR A 150 -11.24 10.81 -4.01
CA TYR A 150 -10.06 10.13 -3.52
C TYR A 150 -9.74 8.92 -4.43
N PHE A 151 -8.52 8.85 -4.96
CA PHE A 151 -8.03 7.68 -5.67
C PHE A 151 -6.55 7.50 -5.36
N ARG A 152 -6.24 6.53 -4.48
CA ARG A 152 -4.88 6.25 -4.02
C ARG A 152 -4.58 4.78 -4.15
N LEU A 153 -3.33 4.51 -4.50
CA LEU A 153 -2.80 3.17 -4.72
C LEU A 153 -1.56 2.95 -3.86
N TYR A 154 -1.32 1.74 -3.45
CA TYR A 154 0.00 1.26 -3.09
C TYR A 154 0.47 0.24 -4.12
N MET A 155 1.79 0.11 -4.29
CA MET A 155 2.43 -0.58 -5.39
C MET A 155 3.48 -1.54 -4.86
N ASN A 156 3.43 -2.79 -5.34
CA ASN A 156 4.45 -3.80 -5.09
C ASN A 156 5.01 -4.27 -6.42
N PHE A 157 6.32 -4.48 -6.47
CA PHE A 157 7.04 -4.85 -7.68
C PHE A 157 7.78 -6.16 -7.48
N GLU A 158 7.93 -6.94 -8.56
CA GLU A 158 8.73 -8.15 -8.59
C GLU A 158 9.51 -8.21 -9.90
N THR A 159 10.82 -8.46 -9.84
CA THR A 159 11.67 -8.60 -11.02
C THR A 159 12.89 -9.48 -10.73
N ALA A 160 13.36 -10.19 -11.74
CA ALA A 160 14.65 -10.89 -11.72
C ALA A 160 15.81 -10.01 -12.23
N SER A 161 15.51 -8.83 -12.77
CA SER A 161 16.51 -7.91 -13.30
C SER A 161 17.45 -7.40 -12.23
N LYS A 162 18.76 -7.56 -12.46
CA LYS A 162 19.80 -7.03 -11.55
C LYS A 162 19.75 -5.50 -11.45
N LYS A 163 19.44 -4.82 -12.56
CA LYS A 163 19.37 -3.37 -12.64
C LYS A 163 18.21 -2.80 -11.82
N TYR A 164 17.08 -3.50 -11.80
CA TYR A 164 15.86 -3.07 -11.13
C TYR A 164 15.57 -3.86 -9.84
N ASP A 165 16.54 -4.62 -9.31
CA ASP A 165 16.39 -5.42 -8.09
C ASP A 165 15.94 -4.59 -6.87
N TRP A 166 16.28 -3.31 -6.85
CA TRP A 166 15.85 -2.38 -5.80
C TRP A 166 14.30 -2.26 -5.71
N LEU A 167 13.56 -2.49 -6.82
CA LEU A 167 12.10 -2.49 -6.81
C LEU A 167 11.51 -3.63 -5.97
N ASN A 168 12.19 -4.78 -5.86
CA ASN A 168 11.74 -5.90 -5.03
C ASN A 168 11.69 -5.56 -3.52
N ARG A 169 12.36 -4.49 -3.12
CA ARG A 169 12.46 -4.03 -1.72
C ARG A 169 11.83 -2.65 -1.52
N ALA A 170 11.16 -2.13 -2.54
CA ALA A 170 10.54 -0.82 -2.53
C ALA A 170 9.01 -0.92 -2.39
N MET A 171 8.43 0.00 -1.67
CA MET A 171 6.99 0.23 -1.67
C MET A 171 6.70 1.52 -2.42
N GLY A 172 5.78 1.44 -3.39
CA GLY A 172 5.30 2.64 -4.09
C GLY A 172 3.92 3.06 -3.59
N VAL A 173 3.63 4.35 -3.75
CA VAL A 173 2.29 4.92 -3.61
C VAL A 173 1.91 5.68 -4.87
N GLY A 174 0.62 5.62 -5.25
CA GLY A 174 0.11 6.26 -6.46
C GLY A 174 -1.01 7.25 -6.16
N TYR A 175 -0.92 8.42 -6.76
CA TYR A 175 -1.97 9.43 -6.78
C TYR A 175 -2.65 9.41 -8.15
N ALA A 176 -3.85 8.86 -8.21
CA ALA A 176 -4.49 8.44 -9.44
C ALA A 176 -5.70 9.29 -9.83
N MET A 177 -5.96 9.33 -11.14
CA MET A 177 -7.19 9.84 -11.72
C MET A 177 -7.75 8.85 -12.75
N ARG A 178 -9.09 8.81 -12.88
CA ARG A 178 -9.81 7.97 -13.85
C ARG A 178 -10.23 8.82 -15.05
N LEU A 179 -9.79 8.43 -16.22
CA LEU A 179 -10.26 8.94 -17.50
C LEU A 179 -11.24 7.94 -18.14
N GLY A 180 -11.85 8.29 -19.27
CA GLY A 180 -12.82 7.43 -19.95
C GLY A 180 -12.29 6.03 -20.24
N ASN A 181 -11.11 5.95 -20.86
CA ASN A 181 -10.46 4.71 -21.30
C ASN A 181 -9.09 4.47 -20.64
N ALA A 182 -8.74 5.22 -19.62
CA ALA A 182 -7.44 5.07 -18.95
C ALA A 182 -7.52 5.37 -17.45
N VAL A 183 -6.52 4.89 -16.71
CA VAL A 183 -6.14 5.40 -15.40
C VAL A 183 -4.77 6.03 -15.53
N VAL A 184 -4.64 7.28 -15.10
CA VAL A 184 -3.34 7.96 -15.03
C VAL A 184 -2.99 8.17 -13.56
N TYR A 185 -1.75 7.89 -13.19
CA TYR A 185 -1.28 8.13 -11.84
C TYR A 185 0.19 8.51 -11.77
N ASP A 186 0.51 9.37 -10.83
CA ASP A 186 1.87 9.67 -10.44
C ASP A 186 2.30 8.69 -9.34
N ALA A 187 3.36 7.94 -9.62
CA ALA A 187 3.94 6.96 -8.71
C ALA A 187 5.12 7.58 -7.95
N TYR A 188 5.16 7.31 -6.66
CA TYR A 188 6.23 7.75 -5.76
C TYR A 188 6.75 6.56 -4.96
N LEU A 189 8.06 6.53 -4.71
CA LEU A 189 8.65 5.67 -3.69
C LEU A 189 8.31 6.24 -2.31
N LEU A 190 7.94 5.36 -1.40
CA LEU A 190 7.82 5.64 0.02
C LEU A 190 9.16 5.33 0.69
N ASN A 191 9.87 6.36 1.18
CA ASN A 191 11.16 6.27 1.86
C ASN A 191 11.00 6.52 3.36
#